data_67aee63a4e90bf4a1e5dae77d0b922f2
#
_entry.id   67aee63a4e90bf4a1e5dae77d0b922f2
#
_cell.length_a   1.000
_cell.length_b   1.000
_cell.length_c   1.000
_cell.angle_alpha   90.00
_cell.angle_beta   90.00
_cell.angle_gamma   90.00
#
_symmetry.space_group_name_H-M   'P 1'
#
loop_
_entity.id
_entity.type
_entity.pdbx_description
1 polymer ?
#
loop_
_entity_poly.entity_id
_entity_poly.type
_entity_poly.pdbx_seq_one_letter_code
_entity_poly.pdbx_strand_id
1 'polypeptide(L)'
;PHYDTHNWDTIKVPGSWQMQGYDQAQYCNVRYPWEGSEDICPPNAPTKHNPVGCYVKKVHIDKSLLNKRVVICFEGVESAFYLYINGERVGYSESTFHRSEFDISKYIKEGSNVIGVEVYRWCTGSWLECQDMWRLSGIERDVYLYSTPKQYIADYKVTSILEKNT
;
A
#
# COMPACT_ATOMS: atom_id res chain seq x y z
N PRO A 1 2.39 14.30 -7.76
CA PRO A 1 1.64 14.64 -8.98
C PRO A 1 0.42 15.50 -8.60
N HIS A 2 0.11 16.48 -9.45
CA HIS A 2 -1.07 17.33 -9.30
C HIS A 2 -2.11 16.85 -10.31
N TYR A 3 -2.96 15.90 -9.89
CA TYR A 3 -4.08 15.45 -10.71
C TYR A 3 -5.31 16.29 -10.43
N ASP A 4 -6.03 16.68 -11.48
CA ASP A 4 -7.40 17.17 -11.33
C ASP A 4 -8.31 15.98 -11.04
N THR A 5 -8.85 15.94 -9.84
CA THR A 5 -9.70 14.84 -9.34
C THR A 5 -11.18 15.16 -9.43
N HIS A 6 -11.56 16.25 -10.11
CA HIS A 6 -12.96 16.73 -10.14
C HIS A 6 -13.93 15.70 -10.75
N ASN A 7 -13.46 14.94 -11.74
CA ASN A 7 -14.25 13.91 -12.44
C ASN A 7 -13.90 12.48 -12.05
N TRP A 8 -13.23 12.29 -10.91
CA TRP A 8 -12.88 10.95 -10.45
C TRP A 8 -14.06 10.28 -9.76
N ASP A 9 -14.20 8.98 -9.99
CA ASP A 9 -15.18 8.15 -9.29
C ASP A 9 -14.79 7.95 -7.83
N THR A 10 -15.77 7.54 -7.03
CA THR A 10 -15.55 7.13 -5.65
C THR A 10 -15.43 5.62 -5.59
N ILE A 11 -14.36 5.11 -5.01
CA ILE A 11 -14.11 3.69 -4.81
C ILE A 11 -14.12 3.34 -3.33
N LYS A 12 -14.63 2.16 -2.99
CA LYS A 12 -14.64 1.65 -1.61
C LYS A 12 -13.27 1.06 -1.26
N VAL A 13 -12.75 1.42 -0.09
CA VAL A 13 -11.56 0.84 0.55
C VAL A 13 -11.97 0.34 1.94
N PRO A 14 -11.66 -0.91 2.33
CA PRO A 14 -10.92 -1.94 1.58
C PRO A 14 -11.68 -2.51 0.39
N GLY A 15 -10.94 -3.01 -0.61
CA GLY A 15 -11.46 -3.76 -1.73
C GLY A 15 -10.61 -3.68 -2.99
N SER A 16 -10.64 -4.74 -3.78
CA SER A 16 -10.01 -4.77 -5.10
C SER A 16 -10.80 -3.92 -6.09
N TRP A 17 -10.10 -3.29 -7.01
CA TRP A 17 -10.77 -2.48 -8.03
C TRP A 17 -11.53 -3.31 -9.05
N GLN A 18 -11.10 -4.56 -9.34
CA GLN A 18 -11.78 -5.48 -10.27
C GLN A 18 -13.19 -5.84 -9.78
N MET A 19 -13.37 -5.98 -8.47
CA MET A 19 -14.69 -6.28 -7.88
C MET A 19 -15.60 -5.05 -7.83
N GLN A 20 -15.08 -3.88 -8.19
CA GLN A 20 -15.81 -2.62 -8.21
C GLN A 20 -15.98 -2.07 -9.64
N GLY A 21 -15.72 -2.90 -10.67
CA GLY A 21 -15.99 -2.58 -12.06
C GLY A 21 -14.82 -1.96 -12.82
N TYR A 22 -13.62 -1.91 -12.20
CA TYR A 22 -12.42 -1.42 -12.86
C TYR A 22 -11.50 -2.58 -13.20
N ASP A 23 -11.05 -2.65 -14.47
CA ASP A 23 -10.19 -3.74 -14.95
C ASP A 23 -10.86 -5.13 -14.85
N GLN A 24 -10.14 -6.20 -15.12
CA GLN A 24 -10.64 -7.56 -15.12
C GLN A 24 -9.85 -8.43 -14.15
N ALA A 25 -10.57 -9.23 -13.36
CA ALA A 25 -9.96 -10.29 -12.56
C ALA A 25 -9.35 -11.34 -13.48
N GLN A 26 -8.15 -11.80 -13.17
CA GLN A 26 -7.41 -12.77 -13.96
C GLN A 26 -6.95 -13.93 -13.06
N TYR A 27 -7.30 -15.14 -13.46
CA TYR A 27 -6.81 -16.35 -12.80
C TYR A 27 -5.65 -16.94 -13.60
N CYS A 28 -4.55 -17.22 -12.94
CA CYS A 28 -3.39 -17.87 -13.54
C CYS A 28 -2.86 -18.96 -12.59
N ASN A 29 -2.70 -20.16 -13.12
CA ASN A 29 -2.09 -21.27 -12.38
C ASN A 29 -0.57 -21.35 -12.72
N VAL A 30 -0.23 -21.98 -13.86
CA VAL A 30 1.18 -22.27 -14.21
C VAL A 30 1.83 -21.21 -15.08
N ARG A 31 1.09 -20.24 -15.56
CA ARG A 31 1.57 -19.15 -16.42
C ARG A 31 1.55 -17.83 -15.67
N TYR A 32 2.42 -16.92 -16.10
CA TYR A 32 2.33 -15.54 -15.65
C TYR A 32 1.31 -14.75 -16.46
N PRO A 33 0.62 -13.77 -15.85
CA PRO A 33 -0.44 -13.00 -16.52
C PRO A 33 0.00 -12.26 -17.78
N TRP A 34 1.28 -12.01 -17.94
CA TRP A 34 1.88 -11.29 -19.07
C TRP A 34 2.48 -12.19 -20.14
N GLU A 35 2.51 -13.52 -19.93
CA GLU A 35 3.03 -14.44 -20.94
C GLU A 35 2.26 -14.33 -22.26
N GLY A 36 3.02 -14.25 -23.36
CA GLY A 36 2.47 -14.07 -24.70
C GLY A 36 2.19 -12.60 -25.09
N SER A 37 2.19 -11.67 -24.12
CA SER A 37 2.03 -10.23 -24.38
C SER A 37 3.33 -9.45 -24.19
N GLU A 38 4.16 -9.86 -23.26
CA GLU A 38 5.44 -9.23 -22.94
C GLU A 38 6.46 -10.31 -22.55
N ASP A 39 7.58 -10.35 -23.28
CA ASP A 39 8.69 -11.27 -23.01
C ASP A 39 9.67 -10.61 -22.02
N ILE A 40 9.47 -10.90 -20.75
CA ILE A 40 10.27 -10.38 -19.64
C ILE A 40 10.70 -11.51 -18.71
N CYS A 41 11.77 -11.28 -17.99
CA CYS A 41 12.29 -12.19 -16.98
C CYS A 41 12.47 -11.46 -15.64
N PRO A 42 12.46 -12.20 -14.50
CA PRO A 42 12.75 -11.60 -13.21
C PRO A 42 14.09 -10.84 -13.23
N PRO A 43 14.19 -9.70 -12.53
CA PRO A 43 13.20 -9.10 -11.65
C PRO A 43 12.28 -8.06 -12.32
N ASN A 44 12.23 -8.01 -13.65
CA ASN A 44 11.49 -6.97 -14.37
C ASN A 44 9.98 -7.14 -14.21
N ALA A 45 9.28 -6.06 -13.94
CA ALA A 45 7.82 -6.01 -13.96
C ALA A 45 7.32 -5.66 -15.36
N PRO A 46 6.09 -6.08 -15.75
CA PRO A 46 5.47 -5.67 -17.02
C PRO A 46 5.40 -4.16 -17.14
N THR A 47 5.62 -3.66 -18.35
CA THR A 47 5.58 -2.23 -18.66
C THR A 47 4.54 -1.88 -19.72
N LYS A 48 4.21 -2.80 -20.63
CA LYS A 48 3.24 -2.57 -21.71
C LYS A 48 1.80 -2.61 -21.20
N HIS A 49 1.53 -3.46 -20.22
CA HIS A 49 0.22 -3.60 -19.61
C HIS A 49 0.33 -3.72 -18.09
N ASN A 50 0.52 -2.59 -17.44
CA ASN A 50 0.57 -2.48 -15.98
C ASN A 50 -0.38 -1.37 -15.53
N PRO A 51 -1.68 -1.64 -15.40
CA PRO A 51 -2.65 -0.66 -14.93
C PRO A 51 -2.27 -0.07 -13.57
N VAL A 52 -2.58 1.20 -13.39
CA VAL A 52 -2.31 1.94 -12.15
C VAL A 52 -3.61 2.51 -11.61
N GLY A 53 -3.97 2.12 -10.38
CA GLY A 53 -5.07 2.71 -9.64
C GLY A 53 -4.58 3.91 -8.84
N CYS A 54 -5.08 5.10 -9.18
CA CYS A 54 -4.76 6.33 -8.47
C CYS A 54 -5.85 6.65 -7.45
N TYR A 55 -5.49 6.71 -6.17
CA TYR A 55 -6.40 7.01 -5.07
C TYR A 55 -6.07 8.36 -4.45
N VAL A 56 -7.10 9.11 -4.10
CA VAL A 56 -6.95 10.39 -3.39
C VAL A 56 -7.95 10.46 -2.24
N LYS A 57 -7.46 10.80 -1.06
CA LYS A 57 -8.28 11.02 0.14
C LYS A 57 -7.88 12.30 0.84
N LYS A 58 -8.85 13.16 1.10
CA LYS A 58 -8.67 14.30 1.99
C LYS A 58 -8.92 13.88 3.43
N VAL A 59 -8.01 14.24 4.32
CA VAL A 59 -8.10 13.96 5.75
C VAL A 59 -7.85 15.23 6.55
N HIS A 60 -8.51 15.35 7.69
CA HIS A 60 -8.28 16.45 8.63
C HIS A 60 -7.30 15.97 9.71
N ILE A 61 -6.23 16.73 9.92
CA ILE A 61 -5.24 16.46 10.96
C ILE A 61 -5.40 17.52 12.06
N ASP A 62 -5.67 17.02 13.26
CA ASP A 62 -5.78 17.88 14.45
C ASP A 62 -4.39 18.36 14.90
N LYS A 63 -4.33 19.58 15.44
CA LYS A 63 -3.10 20.20 15.96
C LYS A 63 -2.39 19.33 17.01
N SER A 64 -3.14 18.58 17.81
CA SER A 64 -2.60 17.69 18.84
C SER A 64 -1.71 16.58 18.30
N LEU A 65 -1.83 16.24 17.01
CA LEU A 65 -1.01 15.22 16.33
C LEU A 65 0.35 15.76 15.87
N LEU A 66 0.49 17.07 15.63
CA LEU A 66 1.71 17.65 15.06
C LEU A 66 2.94 17.53 15.98
N ASN A 67 2.72 17.34 17.28
CA ASN A 67 3.81 17.14 18.25
C ASN A 67 4.13 15.66 18.51
N LYS A 68 3.47 14.76 17.78
CA LYS A 68 3.64 13.31 17.88
C LYS A 68 4.33 12.76 16.66
N ARG A 69 4.75 11.51 16.73
CA ARG A 69 5.05 10.70 15.56
C ARG A 69 3.74 10.19 14.99
N VAL A 70 3.43 10.53 13.75
CA VAL A 70 2.20 10.10 13.06
C VAL A 70 2.57 9.15 11.94
N VAL A 71 1.94 7.99 11.94
CA VAL A 71 2.18 6.92 10.98
C VAL A 71 0.89 6.59 10.24
N ILE A 72 1.00 6.42 8.91
CA ILE A 72 -0.03 5.80 8.11
C ILE A 72 0.31 4.32 7.92
N CYS A 73 -0.66 3.46 8.14
CA CYS A 73 -0.54 2.02 8.00
C CYS A 73 -1.49 1.54 6.91
N PHE A 74 -0.96 0.73 6.00
CA PHE A 74 -1.69 -0.05 5.00
C PHE A 74 -1.54 -1.52 5.39
N GLU A 75 -2.63 -2.18 5.75
CA GLU A 75 -2.60 -3.59 6.17
C GLU A 75 -2.40 -4.56 5.00
N GLY A 76 -2.67 -4.13 3.77
CA GLY A 76 -2.43 -4.92 2.57
C GLY A 76 -2.83 -4.17 1.30
N VAL A 77 -1.89 -4.09 0.36
CA VAL A 77 -2.09 -3.46 -0.95
C VAL A 77 -1.51 -4.38 -2.02
N GLU A 78 -2.31 -4.80 -2.97
CA GLU A 78 -1.88 -5.64 -4.09
C GLU A 78 -1.69 -4.78 -5.34
N SER A 79 -0.50 -4.75 -5.97
CA SER A 79 0.73 -5.47 -5.60
C SER A 79 1.83 -4.54 -5.07
N ALA A 80 1.97 -3.34 -5.63
CA ALA A 80 2.93 -2.33 -5.19
C ALA A 80 2.31 -0.94 -5.21
N PHE A 81 2.84 -0.02 -4.40
CA PHE A 81 2.32 1.33 -4.41
C PHE A 81 3.33 2.39 -4.00
N TYR A 82 3.12 3.59 -4.52
CA TYR A 82 3.73 4.82 -4.02
C TYR A 82 2.75 5.60 -3.17
N LEU A 83 3.26 6.12 -2.05
CA LEU A 83 2.52 7.00 -1.15
C LEU A 83 2.97 8.45 -1.31
N TYR A 84 1.99 9.34 -1.40
CA TYR A 84 2.18 10.80 -1.44
C TYR A 84 1.35 11.46 -0.34
N ILE A 85 1.92 12.46 0.32
CA ILE A 85 1.21 13.33 1.26
C ILE A 85 1.41 14.78 0.80
N ASN A 86 0.30 15.50 0.58
CA ASN A 86 0.31 16.89 0.12
C ASN A 86 1.15 17.12 -1.17
N GLY A 87 1.22 16.10 -2.04
CA GLY A 87 1.97 16.14 -3.30
C GLY A 87 3.43 15.68 -3.19
N GLU A 88 3.97 15.50 -1.99
CA GLU A 88 5.31 14.99 -1.77
C GLU A 88 5.33 13.47 -1.68
N ARG A 89 6.29 12.83 -2.36
CA ARG A 89 6.47 11.37 -2.29
C ARG A 89 7.07 10.98 -0.93
N VAL A 90 6.34 10.13 -0.20
CA VAL A 90 6.71 9.64 1.13
C VAL A 90 7.49 8.34 1.05
N GLY A 91 7.00 7.39 0.23
CA GLY A 91 7.61 6.08 0.16
C GLY A 91 7.01 5.15 -0.90
N TYR A 92 7.49 3.92 -0.88
CA TYR A 92 7.14 2.82 -1.77
C TYR A 92 7.04 1.52 -0.98
N SER A 93 6.14 0.62 -1.38
CA SER A 93 6.08 -0.75 -0.90
C SER A 93 5.59 -1.68 -2.00
N GLU A 94 6.06 -2.93 -2.01
CA GLU A 94 5.65 -3.98 -2.94
C GLU A 94 5.38 -5.33 -2.24
N SER A 95 4.99 -5.32 -0.99
CA SER A 95 4.66 -6.52 -0.22
C SER A 95 3.16 -6.60 -0.01
N THR A 96 2.47 -7.40 -0.83
CA THR A 96 1.00 -7.51 -0.84
C THR A 96 0.43 -7.94 0.52
N PHE A 97 1.03 -8.95 1.14
CA PHE A 97 0.45 -9.63 2.31
C PHE A 97 0.95 -9.11 3.66
N HIS A 98 1.91 -8.19 3.64
CA HIS A 98 2.45 -7.56 4.84
C HIS A 98 1.99 -6.12 4.95
N ARG A 99 1.79 -5.67 6.17
CA ARG A 99 1.48 -4.27 6.40
C ARG A 99 2.68 -3.37 6.08
N SER A 100 2.37 -2.21 5.54
CA SER A 100 3.34 -1.18 5.21
C SER A 100 3.07 0.07 6.03
N GLU A 101 4.08 0.54 6.74
CA GLU A 101 3.99 1.69 7.64
C GLU A 101 4.92 2.80 7.20
N PHE A 102 4.40 4.02 7.14
CA PHE A 102 5.16 5.21 6.77
C PHE A 102 5.00 6.30 7.82
N ASP A 103 6.12 6.80 8.31
CA ASP A 103 6.12 7.99 9.16
C ASP A 103 5.85 9.23 8.31
N ILE A 104 4.68 9.82 8.52
CA ILE A 104 4.21 10.98 7.76
C ILE A 104 4.34 12.29 8.53
N SER A 105 4.96 12.28 9.71
CA SER A 105 5.00 13.43 10.63
C SER A 105 5.51 14.72 9.99
N LYS A 106 6.51 14.63 9.10
CA LYS A 106 7.10 15.80 8.43
C LYS A 106 6.32 16.31 7.22
N TYR A 107 5.35 15.54 6.74
CA TYR A 107 4.58 15.84 5.53
C TYR A 107 3.19 16.41 5.83
N ILE A 108 2.72 16.27 7.07
CA ILE A 108 1.38 16.71 7.48
C ILE A 108 1.39 18.12 8.07
N LYS A 109 0.26 18.79 7.97
CA LYS A 109 -0.01 20.09 8.57
C LYS A 109 -1.35 20.08 9.31
N GLU A 110 -1.60 21.07 10.18
CA GLU A 110 -2.91 21.28 10.79
C GLU A 110 -3.98 21.49 9.71
N GLY A 111 -5.15 20.91 9.92
CA GLY A 111 -6.29 21.05 9.00
C GLY A 111 -6.26 20.03 7.86
N SER A 112 -6.61 20.49 6.66
CA SER A 112 -6.78 19.61 5.50
C SER A 112 -5.44 19.15 4.92
N ASN A 113 -5.31 17.82 4.79
CA ASN A 113 -4.20 17.17 4.12
C ASN A 113 -4.73 16.24 3.02
N VAL A 114 -3.92 15.99 2.01
CA VAL A 114 -4.25 15.11 0.90
C VAL A 114 -3.33 13.90 0.92
N ILE A 115 -3.92 12.71 1.00
CA ILE A 115 -3.22 11.43 0.83
C ILE A 115 -3.45 10.99 -0.60
N GLY A 116 -2.37 10.74 -1.34
CA GLY A 116 -2.38 10.16 -2.68
C GLY A 116 -1.70 8.79 -2.67
N VAL A 117 -2.28 7.81 -3.36
CA VAL A 117 -1.70 6.48 -3.50
C VAL A 117 -1.79 6.06 -4.96
N GLU A 118 -0.65 5.65 -5.54
CA GLU A 118 -0.58 5.04 -6.87
C GLU A 118 -0.32 3.55 -6.70
N VAL A 119 -1.33 2.71 -6.94
CA VAL A 119 -1.25 1.26 -6.83
C VAL A 119 -1.00 0.66 -8.21
N TYR A 120 0.06 -0.10 -8.34
CA TYR A 120 0.45 -0.79 -9.57
C TYR A 120 -0.05 -2.23 -9.54
N ARG A 121 -0.62 -2.69 -10.66
CA ARG A 121 -1.11 -4.06 -10.77
C ARG A 121 0.01 -5.09 -10.68
N TRP A 122 1.16 -4.78 -11.27
CA TRP A 122 2.31 -5.67 -11.31
C TRP A 122 3.56 -4.99 -10.75
N CYS A 123 4.36 -5.77 -10.05
CA CYS A 123 5.66 -5.37 -9.53
C CYS A 123 6.64 -6.56 -9.58
N THR A 124 7.83 -6.36 -9.11
CA THR A 124 8.82 -7.44 -8.96
C THR A 124 8.28 -8.61 -8.14
N GLY A 125 7.55 -8.33 -7.05
CA GLY A 125 6.93 -9.35 -6.20
C GLY A 125 5.91 -10.23 -6.92
N SER A 126 5.32 -9.76 -8.03
CA SER A 126 4.33 -10.51 -8.80
C SER A 126 4.88 -11.79 -9.45
N TRP A 127 6.22 -11.96 -9.51
CA TRP A 127 6.86 -13.22 -9.89
C TRP A 127 6.72 -14.31 -8.84
N LEU A 128 6.54 -13.95 -7.57
CA LEU A 128 6.53 -14.86 -6.43
C LEU A 128 5.16 -14.95 -5.77
N GLU A 129 4.40 -13.85 -5.78
CA GLU A 129 3.10 -13.75 -5.12
C GLU A 129 1.96 -14.27 -6.01
N CYS A 130 0.87 -14.68 -5.38
CA CYS A 130 -0.39 -15.06 -6.03
C CYS A 130 -0.26 -16.18 -7.07
N GLN A 131 0.63 -17.16 -6.84
CA GLN A 131 0.70 -18.36 -7.66
C GLN A 131 -0.56 -19.20 -7.46
N ASP A 132 -1.13 -19.69 -8.57
CA ASP A 132 -2.38 -20.47 -8.58
C ASP A 132 -3.54 -19.77 -7.88
N MET A 133 -3.68 -18.47 -8.12
CA MET A 133 -4.68 -17.61 -7.49
C MET A 133 -5.27 -16.61 -8.48
N TRP A 134 -6.35 -15.97 -8.07
CA TRP A 134 -6.85 -14.77 -8.71
C TRP A 134 -5.86 -13.63 -8.55
N ARG A 135 -5.56 -12.97 -9.64
CA ARG A 135 -4.75 -11.75 -9.67
C ARG A 135 -5.68 -10.54 -9.58
N LEU A 136 -5.80 -10.03 -8.38
CA LEU A 136 -6.57 -8.81 -8.08
C LEU A 136 -5.61 -7.64 -7.87
N SER A 137 -6.14 -6.48 -7.56
CA SER A 137 -5.33 -5.30 -7.27
C SER A 137 -6.14 -4.25 -6.53
N GLY A 138 -5.47 -3.49 -5.71
CA GLY A 138 -6.10 -2.42 -4.95
C GLY A 138 -5.64 -2.37 -3.52
N ILE A 139 -6.35 -1.57 -2.72
CA ILE A 139 -6.13 -1.49 -1.28
C ILE A 139 -7.07 -2.51 -0.63
N GLU A 140 -6.55 -3.72 -0.39
CA GLU A 140 -7.34 -4.91 -0.05
C GLU A 140 -7.71 -4.99 1.43
N ARG A 141 -6.99 -4.25 2.29
CA ARG A 141 -7.20 -4.22 3.73
C ARG A 141 -7.28 -2.80 4.24
N ASP A 142 -7.50 -2.65 5.53
CA ASP A 142 -7.69 -1.35 6.16
C ASP A 142 -6.49 -0.42 6.00
N VAL A 143 -6.81 0.88 5.90
CA VAL A 143 -5.84 1.97 5.97
C VAL A 143 -6.21 2.87 7.14
N TYR A 144 -5.26 3.12 8.02
CA TYR A 144 -5.49 3.97 9.19
C TYR A 144 -4.28 4.80 9.56
N LEU A 145 -4.54 5.84 10.34
CA LEU A 145 -3.52 6.65 10.98
C LEU A 145 -3.43 6.28 12.45
N TYR A 146 -2.22 6.17 12.97
CA TYR A 146 -1.99 6.13 14.40
C TYR A 146 -0.86 7.08 14.81
N SER A 147 -0.81 7.42 16.08
CA SER A 147 0.26 8.27 16.59
C SER A 147 0.88 7.72 17.85
N THR A 148 2.17 7.96 18.01
CA THR A 148 2.93 7.66 19.22
C THR A 148 3.58 8.94 19.75
N PRO A 149 3.93 9.00 21.05
CA PRO A 149 4.85 10.03 21.51
C PRO A 149 6.15 10.00 20.71
N LYS A 150 6.90 11.11 20.66
CA LYS A 150 8.21 11.15 19.98
C LYS A 150 9.22 10.16 20.57
N GLN A 151 9.09 9.90 21.88
CA GLN A 151 9.87 8.86 22.57
C GLN A 151 8.92 7.72 22.91
N TYR A 152 9.17 6.55 22.39
CA TYR A 152 8.34 5.35 22.55
C TYR A 152 9.21 4.09 22.49
N ILE A 153 8.71 2.98 23.03
CA ILE A 153 9.33 1.66 22.88
C ILE A 153 9.01 1.18 21.47
N ALA A 154 10.03 1.15 20.61
CA ALA A 154 9.86 0.74 19.21
C ALA A 154 9.67 -0.77 19.08
N ASP A 155 10.37 -1.55 19.90
CA ASP A 155 10.29 -3.01 19.91
C ASP A 155 10.77 -3.56 21.25
N TYR A 156 10.37 -4.78 21.59
CA TYR A 156 10.88 -5.51 22.74
C TYR A 156 10.86 -7.01 22.46
N LYS A 157 11.83 -7.72 23.04
CA LYS A 157 11.90 -9.18 22.98
C LYS A 157 11.80 -9.75 24.38
N VAL A 158 10.84 -10.64 24.61
CA VAL A 158 10.73 -11.41 25.84
C VAL A 158 11.38 -12.77 25.63
N THR A 159 12.33 -13.13 26.49
CA THR A 159 12.94 -14.45 26.47
C THR A 159 12.71 -15.09 27.83
N SER A 160 12.01 -16.23 27.83
CA SER A 160 11.79 -17.05 29.03
C SER A 160 12.80 -18.20 29.05
N ILE A 161 13.52 -18.33 30.14
CA ILE A 161 14.47 -19.41 30.39
C ILE A 161 13.93 -20.27 31.51
N LEU A 162 13.74 -21.56 31.23
CA LEU A 162 13.40 -22.52 32.29
C LEU A 162 14.71 -22.96 32.94
N GLU A 163 14.96 -22.49 34.16
CA GLU A 163 16.05 -23.04 34.96
C GLU A 163 15.62 -24.40 35.50
N LYS A 164 16.42 -25.43 35.20
CA LYS A 164 16.27 -26.73 35.83
C LYS A 164 16.67 -26.58 37.29
N ASN A 165 15.72 -26.27 38.12
CA ASN A 165 15.91 -26.38 39.54
C ASN A 165 15.21 -27.61 40.08
N THR A 166 16.08 -28.51 40.45
CA THR A 166 16.00 -29.45 41.58
C THR A 166 14.73 -30.25 41.68
#